data_4e4398fda1e3fc60f88fb680dd29fc40
#
_entry.id   4e4398fda1e3fc60f88fb680dd29fc40
#
_cell.length_a   1.000
_cell.length_b   1.000
_cell.length_c   1.000
_cell.angle_alpha   90.00
_cell.angle_beta   90.00
_cell.angle_gamma   90.00
#
_symmetry.space_group_name_H-M   'P 1'
#
loop_
_entity.id
_entity.type
_entity.pdbx_description
1 polymer ?
#
loop_
_entity_poly.entity_id
_entity_poly.type
_entity_poly.pdbx_seq_one_letter_code
_entity_poly.pdbx_strand_id
1 'polypeptide(L)'
;MTVRLALALAHKVKNMKEVKAIHKYAKISPFKVRLIADQIRYKSVEEALNILSFSNKKAAVLVKKVLSSAISNAEHNDGLDIDELKVSSVFVNEGSTMKRIRPRAKGRANRILKRTSHISVGVSE
;
A
#
# COMPACT_ATOMS: atom_id res chain seq x y z
N MET A 1 -26.92 10.07 -14.89
CA MET A 1 -26.96 9.49 -13.54
C MET A 1 -27.84 10.34 -12.65
N THR A 2 -28.83 9.75 -12.03
CA THR A 2 -29.69 10.48 -11.09
C THR A 2 -28.99 10.65 -9.74
N VAL A 3 -29.28 11.75 -9.05
CA VAL A 3 -28.73 12.03 -7.71
C VAL A 3 -28.98 10.88 -6.73
N ARG A 4 -30.13 10.21 -6.86
CA ARG A 4 -30.48 9.04 -6.03
C ARG A 4 -29.49 7.86 -6.22
N LEU A 5 -29.05 7.61 -7.45
CA LEU A 5 -28.13 6.54 -7.76
C LEU A 5 -26.74 6.83 -7.19
N ALA A 6 -26.28 8.06 -7.32
CA ALA A 6 -25.00 8.50 -6.75
C ALA A 6 -25.00 8.41 -5.23
N LEU A 7 -26.09 8.80 -4.56
CA LEU A 7 -26.25 8.69 -3.12
C LEU A 7 -26.29 7.22 -2.65
N ALA A 8 -26.98 6.36 -3.39
CA ALA A 8 -27.04 4.92 -3.08
C ALA A 8 -25.66 4.26 -3.21
N LEU A 9 -24.90 4.61 -4.25
CA LEU A 9 -23.53 4.12 -4.43
C LEU A 9 -22.59 4.63 -3.34
N ALA A 10 -22.69 5.90 -3.00
CA ALA A 10 -21.90 6.49 -1.91
C ALA A 10 -22.23 5.84 -0.57
N HIS A 11 -23.50 5.56 -0.30
CA HIS A 11 -23.94 4.88 0.91
C HIS A 11 -23.45 3.42 0.96
N LYS A 12 -23.49 2.73 -0.18
CA LYS A 12 -22.96 1.36 -0.32
C LYS A 12 -21.45 1.31 -0.05
N VAL A 13 -20.70 2.25 -0.62
CA VAL A 13 -19.25 2.37 -0.37
C VAL A 13 -18.96 2.65 1.10
N LYS A 14 -19.74 3.52 1.73
CA LYS A 14 -19.58 3.87 3.15
C LYS A 14 -19.83 2.69 4.09
N ASN A 15 -20.70 1.77 3.70
CA ASN A 15 -21.04 0.59 4.49
C ASN A 15 -20.17 -0.63 4.18
N MET A 16 -19.28 -0.54 3.19
CA MET A 16 -18.35 -1.61 2.89
C MET A 16 -17.34 -1.80 4.00
N LYS A 17 -17.23 -3.02 4.48
CA LYS A 17 -16.27 -3.39 5.51
C LYS A 17 -14.88 -3.47 4.90
N GLU A 18 -14.01 -2.59 5.31
CA GLU A 18 -12.62 -2.55 4.86
C GLU A 18 -11.71 -3.12 5.93
N VAL A 19 -10.87 -4.07 5.56
CA VAL A 19 -9.88 -4.67 6.44
C VAL A 19 -8.50 -4.17 6.02
N LYS A 20 -7.74 -3.66 6.99
CA LYS A 20 -6.44 -3.04 6.73
C LYS A 20 -5.28 -3.80 7.35
N ALA A 21 -4.12 -3.68 6.72
CA ALA A 21 -2.84 -4.05 7.29
C ALA A 21 -1.85 -2.92 7.07
N ILE A 22 -0.97 -2.70 8.03
CA ILE A 22 -0.02 -1.59 8.02
C ILE A 22 1.38 -2.11 8.28
N HIS A 23 2.35 -1.68 7.47
CA HIS A 23 3.77 -1.87 7.73
C HIS A 23 4.41 -0.51 8.01
N LYS A 24 4.82 -0.29 9.25
CA LYS A 24 5.46 0.96 9.67
C LYS A 24 6.98 0.87 9.51
N TYR A 25 7.58 2.00 9.17
CA TYR A 25 9.04 2.15 9.07
C TYR A 25 9.71 1.20 8.06
N ALA A 26 9.05 0.98 6.93
CA ALA A 26 9.66 0.24 5.83
C ALA A 26 10.87 1.02 5.28
N LYS A 27 12.01 0.37 5.14
CA LYS A 27 13.27 1.01 4.73
C LYS A 27 13.32 1.23 3.22
N ILE A 28 12.44 2.08 2.73
CA ILE A 28 12.34 2.45 1.33
C ILE A 28 11.69 3.84 1.22
N SER A 29 12.05 4.60 0.17
CA SER A 29 11.46 5.92 -0.03
C SER A 29 9.97 5.82 -0.42
N PRO A 30 9.11 6.74 0.05
CA PRO A 30 7.69 6.73 -0.31
C PRO A 30 7.44 6.79 -1.82
N PHE A 31 8.25 7.54 -2.55
CA PHE A 31 8.12 7.67 -4.01
C PHE A 31 8.21 6.31 -4.72
N LYS A 32 9.17 5.47 -4.34
CA LYS A 32 9.37 4.15 -4.94
C LYS A 32 8.21 3.21 -4.63
N VAL A 33 7.65 3.28 -3.43
CA VAL A 33 6.50 2.47 -3.02
C VAL A 33 5.22 2.92 -3.73
N ARG A 34 5.05 4.24 -3.91
CA ARG A 34 3.87 4.79 -4.59
C ARG A 34 3.75 4.33 -6.04
N LEU A 35 4.87 4.13 -6.73
CA LEU A 35 4.86 3.58 -8.10
C LEU A 35 4.21 2.19 -8.13
N ILE A 36 4.54 1.35 -7.16
CA ILE A 36 3.96 0.01 -7.05
C ILE A 36 2.50 0.07 -6.55
N ALA A 37 2.21 0.94 -5.60
CA ALA A 37 0.87 1.13 -5.06
C ALA A 37 -0.15 1.49 -6.15
N ASP A 38 0.24 2.35 -7.08
CA ASP A 38 -0.63 2.77 -8.19
C ASP A 38 -0.97 1.61 -9.13
N GLN A 39 -0.10 0.62 -9.24
CA GLN A 39 -0.32 -0.54 -10.11
C GLN A 39 -1.36 -1.52 -9.55
N ILE A 40 -1.53 -1.58 -8.24
CA ILE A 40 -2.43 -2.54 -7.59
C ILE A 40 -3.74 -1.93 -7.08
N ARG A 41 -3.87 -0.62 -7.09
CA ARG A 41 -5.05 0.07 -6.56
C ARG A 41 -6.30 -0.29 -7.36
N TYR A 42 -7.38 -0.63 -6.65
CA TYR A 42 -8.70 -1.01 -7.20
C TYR A 42 -8.73 -2.31 -8.02
N LYS A 43 -7.68 -3.10 -7.95
CA LYS A 43 -7.63 -4.41 -8.62
C LYS A 43 -8.09 -5.51 -7.68
N SER A 44 -8.50 -6.65 -8.25
CA SER A 44 -8.79 -7.84 -7.45
C SER A 44 -7.51 -8.31 -6.75
N VAL A 45 -7.68 -8.96 -5.61
CA VAL A 45 -6.55 -9.46 -4.82
C VAL A 45 -5.67 -10.41 -5.64
N GLU A 46 -6.26 -11.27 -6.45
CA GLU A 46 -5.53 -12.20 -7.31
C GLU A 46 -4.65 -11.47 -8.33
N GLU A 47 -5.22 -10.50 -9.03
CA GLU A 47 -4.45 -9.67 -9.98
C GLU A 47 -3.34 -8.89 -9.29
N ALA A 48 -3.63 -8.30 -8.13
CA ALA A 48 -2.65 -7.55 -7.36
C ALA A 48 -1.48 -8.44 -6.94
N LEU A 49 -1.76 -9.64 -6.45
CA LEU A 49 -0.71 -10.60 -6.07
C LEU A 49 0.14 -11.01 -7.28
N ASN A 50 -0.46 -11.22 -8.43
CA ASN A 50 0.25 -11.56 -9.65
C ASN A 50 1.18 -10.42 -10.10
N ILE A 51 0.70 -9.18 -10.10
CA ILE A 51 1.50 -8.01 -10.44
C ILE A 51 2.71 -7.88 -9.51
N LEU A 52 2.50 -8.03 -8.21
CA LEU A 52 3.57 -7.93 -7.21
C LEU A 52 4.58 -9.07 -7.32
N SER A 53 4.12 -10.28 -7.64
CA SER A 53 5.01 -11.46 -7.79
C SER A 53 5.93 -11.35 -9.00
N PHE A 54 5.47 -10.74 -10.09
CA PHE A 54 6.25 -10.59 -11.31
C PHE A 54 7.07 -9.30 -11.36
N SER A 55 6.93 -8.42 -10.39
CA SER A 55 7.71 -7.19 -10.33
C SER A 55 9.10 -7.44 -9.74
N ASN A 56 10.13 -6.87 -10.38
CA ASN A 56 11.52 -6.96 -9.92
C ASN A 56 11.87 -5.92 -8.85
N LYS A 57 10.93 -5.04 -8.50
CA LYS A 57 11.17 -3.94 -7.57
C LYS A 57 11.19 -4.44 -6.12
N LYS A 58 12.11 -3.88 -5.29
CA LYS A 58 12.14 -4.15 -3.85
C LYS A 58 10.82 -3.75 -3.18
N ALA A 59 10.23 -2.64 -3.62
CA ALA A 59 8.96 -2.17 -3.09
C ALA A 59 7.84 -3.20 -3.26
N ALA A 60 7.84 -3.95 -4.37
CA ALA A 60 6.84 -4.98 -4.63
C ALA A 60 6.85 -6.09 -3.57
N VAL A 61 8.02 -6.50 -3.09
CA VAL A 61 8.15 -7.50 -2.04
C VAL A 61 7.52 -7.02 -0.74
N LEU A 62 7.78 -5.77 -0.37
CA LEU A 62 7.23 -5.17 0.85
C LEU A 62 5.71 -5.01 0.77
N VAL A 63 5.21 -4.50 -0.34
CA VAL A 63 3.76 -4.31 -0.56
C VAL A 63 3.04 -5.67 -0.60
N LYS A 64 3.65 -6.68 -1.21
CA LYS A 64 3.10 -8.04 -1.24
C LYS A 64 2.90 -8.61 0.16
N LYS A 65 3.87 -8.41 1.06
CA LYS A 65 3.75 -8.85 2.46
C LYS A 65 2.59 -8.16 3.17
N VAL A 66 2.44 -6.86 2.97
CA VAL A 66 1.34 -6.09 3.57
C VAL A 66 -0.01 -6.56 3.02
N LEU A 67 -0.11 -6.76 1.72
CA LEU A 67 -1.31 -7.26 1.08
C LEU A 67 -1.67 -8.67 1.58
N SER A 68 -0.71 -9.57 1.70
CA SER A 68 -0.92 -10.91 2.25
C SER A 68 -1.42 -10.86 3.68
N SER A 69 -0.91 -9.95 4.49
CA SER A 69 -1.36 -9.72 5.86
C SER A 69 -2.81 -9.21 5.89
N ALA A 70 -3.17 -8.28 5.00
CA ALA A 70 -4.54 -7.77 4.90
C ALA A 70 -5.52 -8.87 4.51
N ILE A 71 -5.14 -9.73 3.57
CA ILE A 71 -5.95 -10.88 3.14
C ILE A 71 -6.16 -11.84 4.31
N SER A 72 -5.11 -12.17 5.04
CA SER A 72 -5.20 -13.04 6.21
C SER A 72 -6.11 -12.45 7.29
N ASN A 73 -6.01 -11.15 7.54
CA ASN A 73 -6.89 -10.46 8.47
C ASN A 73 -8.35 -10.51 8.03
N ALA A 74 -8.61 -10.34 6.74
CA ALA A 74 -9.98 -10.41 6.20
C ALA A 74 -10.56 -11.82 6.34
N GLU A 75 -9.78 -12.84 6.05
CA GLU A 75 -10.22 -14.24 6.13
C GLU A 75 -10.46 -14.69 7.58
N HIS A 76 -9.48 -14.47 8.46
CA HIS A 76 -9.52 -15.00 9.82
C HIS A 76 -10.36 -14.17 10.79
N ASN A 77 -10.33 -12.85 10.68
CA ASN A 77 -11.03 -11.99 11.62
C ASN A 77 -12.46 -11.67 11.21
N ASP A 78 -12.71 -11.52 9.92
CA ASP A 78 -13.99 -11.07 9.39
C ASP A 78 -14.72 -12.12 8.54
N GLY A 79 -14.10 -13.27 8.29
CA GLY A 79 -14.71 -14.36 7.52
C GLY A 79 -15.04 -14.01 6.08
N LEU A 80 -14.34 -13.05 5.49
CA LEU A 80 -14.57 -12.63 4.11
C LEU A 80 -14.02 -13.66 3.11
N ASP A 81 -14.67 -13.75 1.96
CA ASP A 81 -14.23 -14.64 0.89
C ASP A 81 -13.09 -14.01 0.09
N ILE A 82 -11.95 -14.70 0.03
CA ILE A 82 -10.76 -14.23 -0.69
C ILE A 82 -11.05 -13.98 -2.15
N ASP A 83 -11.87 -14.81 -2.79
CA ASP A 83 -12.18 -14.70 -4.22
C ASP A 83 -12.94 -13.42 -4.56
N GLU A 84 -13.64 -12.83 -3.61
CA GLU A 84 -14.41 -11.60 -3.77
C GLU A 84 -13.66 -10.34 -3.33
N LEU A 85 -12.50 -10.49 -2.69
CA LEU A 85 -11.74 -9.37 -2.18
C LEU A 85 -11.09 -8.54 -3.29
N LYS A 86 -11.14 -7.23 -3.10
CA LYS A 86 -10.47 -6.25 -3.97
C LYS A 86 -9.63 -5.31 -3.12
N VAL A 87 -8.58 -4.79 -3.70
CA VAL A 87 -7.77 -3.75 -3.06
C VAL A 87 -8.57 -2.45 -3.11
N SER A 88 -9.10 -2.02 -1.97
CA SER A 88 -9.93 -0.82 -1.88
C SER A 88 -9.12 0.45 -1.68
N SER A 89 -8.01 0.37 -0.97
CA SER A 89 -7.14 1.51 -0.72
C SER A 89 -5.69 1.09 -0.52
N VAL A 90 -4.78 1.93 -0.98
CA VAL A 90 -3.34 1.78 -0.70
C VAL A 90 -2.81 3.17 -0.38
N PHE A 91 -2.30 3.34 0.83
CA PHE A 91 -1.70 4.59 1.26
C PHE A 91 -0.22 4.38 1.58
N VAL A 92 0.60 5.30 1.09
CA VAL A 92 2.03 5.32 1.39
C VAL A 92 2.35 6.68 1.98
N ASN A 93 2.65 6.70 3.27
CA ASN A 93 2.98 7.92 4.01
C ASN A 93 4.46 7.97 4.33
N GLU A 94 5.00 9.17 4.49
CA GLU A 94 6.38 9.34 4.92
C GLU A 94 6.54 8.93 6.38
N GLY A 95 7.57 8.12 6.63
CA GLY A 95 8.02 7.83 7.99
C GLY A 95 9.16 8.77 8.40
N SER A 96 9.84 8.42 9.49
CA SER A 96 11.00 9.17 9.95
C SER A 96 12.13 9.10 8.93
N THR A 97 12.87 10.22 8.79
CA THR A 97 14.01 10.32 7.88
C THR A 97 15.29 10.40 8.70
N MET A 98 16.23 9.50 8.45
CA MET A 98 17.56 9.57 9.05
C MET A 98 18.49 10.35 8.14
N LYS A 99 19.12 11.38 8.69
CA LYS A 99 20.06 12.25 7.96
C LYS A 99 21.47 11.76 8.17
N ARG A 100 22.22 11.61 7.08
CA ARG A 100 23.64 11.23 7.11
C ARG A 100 24.43 12.22 6.27
N ILE A 101 25.73 12.33 6.56
CA ILE A 101 26.64 13.21 5.83
C ILE A 101 27.62 12.34 5.05
N ARG A 102 27.83 12.70 3.79
CA ARG A 102 28.83 12.06 2.94
C ARG A 102 29.86 13.11 2.50
N PRO A 103 31.16 12.91 2.80
CA PRO A 103 32.21 13.80 2.31
C PRO A 103 32.27 13.79 0.78
N ARG A 104 32.47 14.99 0.22
CA ARG A 104 32.64 15.18 -1.21
C ARG A 104 33.96 15.92 -1.47
N ALA A 105 34.29 16.14 -2.75
CA ALA A 105 35.50 16.85 -3.15
C ALA A 105 35.64 18.22 -2.50
N LYS A 106 36.89 18.64 -2.24
CA LYS A 106 37.24 19.93 -1.61
C LYS A 106 36.67 20.13 -0.21
N GLY A 107 36.53 19.06 0.57
CA GLY A 107 36.04 19.12 1.94
C GLY A 107 34.57 19.46 2.11
N ARG A 108 33.80 19.48 1.01
CA ARG A 108 32.34 19.68 1.07
C ARG A 108 31.65 18.41 1.56
N ALA A 109 30.61 18.59 2.35
CA ALA A 109 29.75 17.50 2.81
C ALA A 109 28.39 17.59 2.15
N ASN A 110 27.92 16.48 1.59
CA ASN A 110 26.56 16.35 1.07
C ASN A 110 25.71 15.55 2.04
N ARG A 111 24.46 16.00 2.21
CA ARG A 111 23.49 15.31 3.05
C ARG A 111 22.86 14.15 2.31
N ILE A 112 22.84 12.99 2.95
CA ILE A 112 22.11 11.81 2.48
C ILE A 112 20.90 11.59 3.38
N LEU A 113 19.72 11.44 2.77
CA LEU A 113 18.49 11.20 3.48
C LEU A 113 18.12 9.73 3.38
N LYS A 114 18.08 9.03 4.51
CA LYS A 114 17.58 7.65 4.60
C LYS A 114 16.11 7.71 4.98
N ARG A 115 15.25 7.67 3.95
CA ARG A 115 13.80 7.79 4.12
C ARG A 115 13.17 6.45 4.49
N THR A 116 12.12 6.51 5.26
CA THR A 116 11.26 5.37 5.56
C THR A 116 9.83 5.65 5.13
N SER A 117 9.03 4.61 5.00
CA SER A 117 7.64 4.71 4.57
C SER A 117 6.73 3.91 5.49
N HIS A 118 5.51 4.38 5.63
CA HIS A 118 4.42 3.63 6.25
C HIS A 118 3.47 3.17 5.14
N ILE A 119 3.35 1.87 4.95
CA ILE A 119 2.52 1.27 3.91
C ILE A 119 1.25 0.74 4.53
N SER A 120 0.10 1.20 4.04
CA SER A 120 -1.20 0.74 4.49
C SER A 120 -1.99 0.21 3.31
N VAL A 121 -2.45 -1.02 3.38
CA VAL A 121 -3.27 -1.65 2.34
C VAL A 121 -4.61 -2.05 2.96
N GLY A 122 -5.69 -1.62 2.33
CA GLY A 122 -7.05 -2.00 2.71
C GLY A 122 -7.66 -2.89 1.63
N VAL A 123 -8.36 -3.94 2.06
CA VAL A 123 -9.10 -4.84 1.19
C VAL A 123 -10.57 -4.89 1.61
N SER A 124 -11.46 -5.04 0.64
CA SER A 124 -12.90 -5.14 0.86
C SER A 124 -13.54 -6.03 -0.21
N GLU A 125 -14.76 -6.50 0.06
CA GLU A 125 -15.54 -7.24 -0.93
C GLU A 125 -16.11 -6.34 -2.02
#